data_51651d55bfd3131bbfae9999fa56284c
#
_entry.id   51651d55bfd3131bbfae9999fa56284c
#
_cell.length_a   1.000
_cell.length_b   1.000
_cell.length_c   1.000
_cell.angle_alpha   90.00
_cell.angle_beta   90.00
_cell.angle_gamma   90.00
#
_symmetry.space_group_name_H-M   'P 1'
#
loop_
_entity.id
_entity.type
_entity.pdbx_description
1 polymer ?
#
loop_
_entity_poly.entity_id
_entity_poly.type
_entity_poly.pdbx_seq_one_letter_code
_entity_poly.pdbx_strand_id
1 'polypeptide(L)'
;MALLQKDRENAQLYSLRCGEKSVTLDQPKIMGIINVTPDSFFDGGKYYVHSTPSLERIELDAQAMLESGATFLDIGGSSSRPGAAFISALEEIERVLPVVECLSRLPVTLSVDTFHAKTAKAVLEVGADVINDISGGRDPQMFEVIADSDCAYV
;
A
#
# COMPACT_ATOMS: atom_id res chain seq x y z
N MET A 1 1.91 -35.23 13.12
CA MET A 1 1.80 -34.68 11.76
C MET A 1 0.40 -34.86 11.15
N ALA A 2 -0.36 -35.90 11.44
CA ALA A 2 -1.71 -36.14 10.86
C ALA A 2 -2.83 -35.19 11.35
N LEU A 3 -2.72 -34.59 12.55
CA LEU A 3 -3.69 -33.63 13.09
C LEU A 3 -3.67 -32.28 12.36
N LEU A 4 -2.53 -31.83 11.87
CA LEU A 4 -2.38 -30.57 11.14
C LEU A 4 -2.87 -30.62 9.68
N GLN A 5 -3.06 -31.81 9.15
CA GLN A 5 -3.57 -32.02 7.78
C GLN A 5 -5.11 -31.97 7.71
N LYS A 6 -5.80 -32.39 8.78
CA LYS A 6 -7.26 -32.46 8.83
C LYS A 6 -7.91 -31.08 8.97
N ASP A 7 -7.22 -30.11 9.56
CA ASP A 7 -7.69 -28.73 9.72
C ASP A 7 -7.58 -27.91 8.41
N ARG A 8 -6.75 -28.35 7.45
CA ARG A 8 -6.63 -27.69 6.14
C ARG A 8 -7.75 -28.03 5.16
N GLU A 9 -8.38 -29.19 5.30
CA GLU A 9 -9.47 -29.62 4.38
C GLU A 9 -10.78 -28.86 4.60
N ASN A 10 -10.94 -28.18 5.76
CA ASN A 10 -12.12 -27.36 6.09
C ASN A 10 -11.79 -25.86 6.21
N ALA A 11 -10.59 -25.42 5.83
CA ALA A 11 -10.25 -24.01 5.84
C ALA A 11 -11.08 -23.29 4.77
N GLN A 12 -11.98 -22.42 5.19
CA GLN A 12 -12.67 -21.52 4.28
C GLN A 12 -11.61 -20.66 3.58
N LEU A 13 -11.48 -20.82 2.26
CA LEU A 13 -10.58 -20.00 1.46
C LEU A 13 -11.14 -18.59 1.35
N TYR A 14 -10.44 -17.64 1.93
CA TYR A 14 -10.74 -16.23 1.75
C TYR A 14 -9.94 -15.68 0.57
N SER A 15 -10.54 -14.79 -0.18
CA SER A 15 -9.86 -14.03 -1.22
C SER A 15 -10.14 -12.54 -1.02
N LEU A 16 -9.11 -11.73 -1.26
CA LEU A 16 -9.22 -10.30 -1.31
C LEU A 16 -9.28 -9.87 -2.77
N ARG A 17 -10.39 -9.25 -3.16
CA ARG A 17 -10.51 -8.63 -4.47
C ARG A 17 -9.84 -7.26 -4.45
N CYS A 18 -8.91 -7.02 -5.35
CA CYS A 18 -8.11 -5.82 -5.44
C CYS A 18 -8.12 -5.34 -6.89
N GLY A 19 -9.16 -4.60 -7.27
CA GLY A 19 -9.38 -4.21 -8.66
C GLY A 19 -9.61 -5.42 -9.55
N GLU A 20 -8.84 -5.56 -10.62
CA GLU A 20 -8.85 -6.73 -11.50
C GLU A 20 -8.10 -7.94 -10.92
N LYS A 21 -7.33 -7.73 -9.84
CA LYS A 21 -6.55 -8.77 -9.17
C LYS A 21 -7.39 -9.47 -8.09
N SER A 22 -7.03 -10.71 -7.79
CA SER A 22 -7.58 -11.44 -6.65
C SER A 22 -6.45 -12.15 -5.91
N VAL A 23 -6.32 -11.88 -4.62
CA VAL A 23 -5.31 -12.50 -3.77
C VAL A 23 -5.98 -13.51 -2.85
N THR A 24 -5.63 -14.79 -3.02
CA THR A 24 -6.10 -15.87 -2.14
C THR A 24 -5.35 -15.83 -0.81
N LEU A 25 -6.10 -15.82 0.29
CA LEU A 25 -5.58 -15.77 1.66
C LEU A 25 -5.59 -17.17 2.29
N ASP A 26 -4.98 -18.14 1.60
CA ASP A 26 -4.82 -19.54 2.03
C ASP A 26 -3.71 -19.74 3.06
N GLN A 27 -2.82 -18.76 3.16
CA GLN A 27 -1.70 -18.69 4.08
C GLN A 27 -1.37 -17.23 4.36
N PRO A 28 -0.59 -16.92 5.41
CA PRO A 28 -0.12 -15.56 5.67
C PRO A 28 0.58 -14.98 4.45
N LYS A 29 0.22 -13.76 4.08
CA LYS A 29 0.86 -13.02 2.99
C LYS A 29 1.75 -11.93 3.57
N ILE A 30 2.85 -11.66 2.89
CA ILE A 30 3.81 -10.63 3.31
C ILE A 30 3.50 -9.33 2.60
N MET A 31 3.41 -8.25 3.37
CA MET A 31 3.28 -6.89 2.88
C MET A 31 4.59 -6.14 3.13
N GLY A 32 5.30 -5.78 2.07
CA GLY A 32 6.47 -4.92 2.14
C GLY A 32 6.03 -3.47 2.33
N ILE A 33 6.73 -2.69 3.17
CA ILE A 33 6.40 -1.30 3.46
C ILE A 33 7.41 -0.37 2.80
N ILE A 34 6.92 0.61 2.05
CA ILE A 34 7.70 1.65 1.37
C ILE A 34 7.27 3.02 1.87
N ASN A 35 8.04 3.59 2.81
CA ASN A 35 7.75 4.90 3.37
C ASN A 35 8.39 5.99 2.52
N VAL A 36 7.58 6.77 1.83
CA VAL A 36 7.99 7.91 1.00
C VAL A 36 7.88 9.20 1.83
N THR A 37 8.64 9.25 2.93
CA THR A 37 8.66 10.42 3.83
C THR A 37 10.08 10.98 3.90
N PRO A 38 10.27 12.32 3.82
CA PRO A 38 11.59 12.94 3.88
C PRO A 38 12.35 12.65 5.18
N ASP A 39 11.61 12.50 6.28
CA ASP A 39 12.11 12.34 7.65
C ASP A 39 11.82 10.95 8.23
N SER A 40 11.86 9.87 7.45
CA SER A 40 11.60 8.56 8.02
C SER A 40 12.71 8.17 9.00
N PHE A 41 12.35 8.06 10.27
CA PHE A 41 13.31 7.80 11.37
C PHE A 41 13.96 6.40 11.27
N PHE A 42 13.33 5.46 10.55
CA PHE A 42 13.85 4.11 10.32
C PHE A 42 14.73 4.02 9.07
N ASP A 43 14.42 4.79 8.05
CA ASP A 43 15.10 4.67 6.75
C ASP A 43 15.97 5.88 6.44
N GLY A 44 16.07 6.87 7.39
CA GLY A 44 16.95 8.05 7.27
C GLY A 44 16.80 8.84 5.97
N GLY A 45 15.58 8.91 5.41
CA GLY A 45 15.37 9.51 4.10
C GLY A 45 15.92 8.65 2.95
N LYS A 46 16.01 7.33 3.12
CA LYS A 46 16.58 6.34 2.19
C LYS A 46 16.20 6.57 0.73
N TYR A 47 14.94 6.96 0.51
CA TYR A 47 14.40 7.14 -0.83
C TYR A 47 14.50 8.58 -1.36
N TYR A 48 15.11 9.51 -0.61
CA TYR A 48 15.21 10.89 -1.04
C TYR A 48 16.61 11.23 -1.53
N VAL A 49 16.68 11.91 -2.67
CA VAL A 49 17.87 12.54 -3.21
C VAL A 49 17.54 14.01 -3.46
N HIS A 50 18.20 14.94 -2.77
CA HIS A 50 17.95 16.38 -2.88
C HIS A 50 16.45 16.76 -2.76
N SER A 51 15.76 16.21 -1.74
CA SER A 51 14.34 16.45 -1.46
C SER A 51 13.34 15.85 -2.47
N THR A 52 13.78 14.98 -3.38
CA THR A 52 12.92 14.28 -4.35
C THR A 52 13.01 12.77 -4.12
N PRO A 53 11.88 12.02 -4.17
CA PRO A 53 11.91 10.57 -4.11
C PRO A 53 12.72 9.98 -5.26
N SER A 54 13.67 9.11 -4.95
CA SER A 54 14.43 8.35 -5.95
C SER A 54 13.64 7.13 -6.38
N LEU A 55 12.94 7.22 -7.49
CA LEU A 55 12.15 6.11 -8.05
C LEU A 55 13.00 4.88 -8.34
N GLU A 56 14.24 5.07 -8.80
CA GLU A 56 15.18 3.97 -9.04
C GLU A 56 15.46 3.15 -7.78
N ARG A 57 15.73 3.82 -6.65
CA ARG A 57 15.96 3.12 -5.37
C ARG A 57 14.72 2.43 -4.85
N ILE A 58 13.56 3.08 -5.01
CA ILE A 58 12.27 2.51 -4.60
C ILE A 58 11.97 1.26 -5.43
N GLU A 59 12.17 1.30 -6.74
CA GLU A 59 11.94 0.16 -7.63
C GLU A 59 12.87 -1.02 -7.31
N LEU A 60 14.16 -0.75 -7.07
CA LEU A 60 15.12 -1.79 -6.66
C LEU A 60 14.72 -2.47 -5.34
N ASP A 61 14.31 -1.68 -4.34
CA ASP A 61 13.85 -2.24 -3.07
C ASP A 61 12.54 -3.01 -3.21
N ALA A 62 11.60 -2.50 -4.01
CA ALA A 62 10.36 -3.19 -4.32
C ALA A 62 10.63 -4.57 -4.96
N GLN A 63 11.53 -4.64 -5.94
CA GLN A 63 11.94 -5.90 -6.56
C GLN A 63 12.57 -6.85 -5.56
N ALA A 64 13.46 -6.38 -4.69
CA ALA A 64 14.06 -7.20 -3.64
C ALA A 64 13.02 -7.72 -2.63
N MET A 65 12.00 -6.93 -2.28
CA MET A 65 10.88 -7.36 -1.44
C MET A 65 10.06 -8.47 -2.12
N LEU A 66 9.78 -8.34 -3.43
CA LEU A 66 9.08 -9.34 -4.22
C LEU A 66 9.87 -10.66 -4.30
N GLU A 67 11.16 -10.59 -4.58
CA GLU A 67 12.06 -11.74 -4.59
C GLU A 67 12.11 -12.43 -3.21
N SER A 68 11.94 -11.68 -2.14
CA SER A 68 11.86 -12.18 -0.76
C SER A 68 10.46 -12.72 -0.38
N GLY A 69 9.49 -12.70 -1.31
CA GLY A 69 8.17 -13.29 -1.15
C GLY A 69 7.07 -12.31 -0.74
N ALA A 70 7.27 -11.01 -0.86
CA ALA A 70 6.19 -10.04 -0.65
C ALA A 70 5.09 -10.23 -1.70
N THR A 71 3.83 -10.20 -1.25
CA THR A 71 2.63 -10.29 -2.09
C THR A 71 2.03 -8.90 -2.30
N PHE A 72 2.19 -8.03 -1.31
CA PHE A 72 1.74 -6.66 -1.31
C PHE A 72 2.91 -5.72 -1.10
N LEU A 73 2.81 -4.51 -1.65
CA LEU A 73 3.65 -3.37 -1.29
C LEU A 73 2.74 -2.25 -0.80
N ASP A 74 2.98 -1.77 0.43
CA ASP A 74 2.21 -0.71 1.06
C ASP A 74 3.02 0.59 1.03
N ILE A 75 2.49 1.60 0.34
CA ILE A 75 3.17 2.86 0.05
C ILE A 75 2.58 3.94 0.96
N GLY A 76 3.40 4.52 1.84
CA GLY A 76 2.99 5.58 2.75
C GLY A 76 3.72 6.90 2.50
N GLY A 77 2.97 7.99 2.29
CA GLY A 77 3.51 9.35 2.11
C GLY A 77 3.52 10.19 3.38
N SER A 78 2.85 9.71 4.41
CA SER A 78 2.70 10.36 5.71
C SER A 78 3.17 9.44 6.83
N SER A 79 3.60 10.02 7.94
CA SER A 79 3.91 9.22 9.12
C SER A 79 2.67 9.07 9.99
N SER A 80 2.25 7.83 10.23
CA SER A 80 1.13 7.52 11.14
C SER A 80 1.52 7.54 12.63
N ARG A 81 2.76 7.95 12.98
CA ARG A 81 3.24 7.98 14.36
C ARG A 81 2.56 9.08 15.18
N PRO A 82 2.36 8.84 16.50
CA PRO A 82 1.93 9.90 17.41
C PRO A 82 2.91 11.09 17.38
N GLY A 83 2.40 12.29 17.11
CA GLY A 83 3.20 13.50 17.05
C GLY A 83 3.89 13.79 15.70
N ALA A 84 3.67 12.98 14.68
CA ALA A 84 4.11 13.32 13.32
C ALA A 84 3.39 14.57 12.83
N ALA A 85 4.09 15.36 12.02
CA ALA A 85 3.51 16.54 11.39
C ALA A 85 2.38 16.09 10.44
N PHE A 86 1.23 16.74 10.55
CA PHE A 86 0.13 16.55 9.62
C PHE A 86 0.51 17.15 8.26
N ILE A 87 0.38 16.37 7.20
CA ILE A 87 0.58 16.84 5.84
C ILE A 87 -0.77 16.95 5.12
N SER A 88 -0.85 17.85 4.16
CA SER A 88 -2.05 17.98 3.33
C SER A 88 -2.17 16.83 2.33
N ALA A 89 -3.41 16.55 1.86
CA ALA A 89 -3.62 15.57 0.80
C ALA A 89 -2.82 15.88 -0.48
N LEU A 90 -2.64 17.17 -0.81
CA LEU A 90 -1.82 17.55 -1.97
C LEU A 90 -0.36 17.18 -1.81
N GLU A 91 0.21 17.46 -0.64
CA GLU A 91 1.60 17.08 -0.34
C GLU A 91 1.77 15.57 -0.31
N GLU A 92 0.79 14.83 0.22
CA GLU A 92 0.82 13.37 0.22
C GLU A 92 0.77 12.83 -1.21
N ILE A 93 -0.11 13.36 -2.07
CA ILE A 93 -0.19 13.00 -3.50
C ILE A 93 1.15 13.22 -4.21
N GLU A 94 1.78 14.38 -4.02
CA GLU A 94 3.09 14.70 -4.62
C GLU A 94 4.16 13.66 -4.26
N ARG A 95 4.07 13.05 -3.06
CA ARG A 95 4.99 12.01 -2.61
C ARG A 95 4.68 10.65 -3.17
N VAL A 96 3.41 10.21 -3.09
CA VAL A 96 3.05 8.81 -3.35
C VAL A 96 2.69 8.53 -4.81
N LEU A 97 2.09 9.50 -5.52
CA LEU A 97 1.60 9.29 -6.88
C LEU A 97 2.68 8.81 -7.85
N PRO A 98 3.87 9.46 -7.94
CA PRO A 98 4.92 8.99 -8.86
C PRO A 98 5.47 7.61 -8.49
N VAL A 99 5.40 7.24 -7.22
CA VAL A 99 5.82 5.91 -6.75
C VAL A 99 4.82 4.85 -7.15
N VAL A 100 3.52 5.10 -6.99
CA VAL A 100 2.46 4.18 -7.43
C VAL A 100 2.52 3.98 -8.95
N GLU A 101 2.65 5.06 -9.74
CA GLU A 101 2.83 4.98 -11.20
C GLU A 101 4.04 4.14 -11.60
N CYS A 102 5.17 4.31 -10.90
CA CYS A 102 6.38 3.53 -11.15
C CYS A 102 6.16 2.05 -10.87
N LEU A 103 5.61 1.72 -9.70
CA LEU A 103 5.48 0.35 -9.21
C LEU A 103 4.26 -0.40 -9.80
N SER A 104 3.27 0.29 -10.38
CA SER A 104 2.09 -0.32 -11.01
C SER A 104 2.44 -1.27 -12.17
N ARG A 105 3.64 -1.16 -12.71
CA ARG A 105 4.17 -2.02 -13.77
C ARG A 105 4.68 -3.37 -13.26
N LEU A 106 4.87 -3.50 -11.95
CA LEU A 106 5.35 -4.74 -11.33
C LEU A 106 4.18 -5.71 -11.09
N PRO A 107 4.44 -7.03 -11.11
CA PRO A 107 3.42 -8.05 -10.85
C PRO A 107 3.14 -8.17 -9.33
N VAL A 108 2.63 -7.12 -8.71
CA VAL A 108 2.38 -7.02 -7.28
C VAL A 108 1.04 -6.36 -7.01
N THR A 109 0.47 -6.56 -5.83
CA THR A 109 -0.70 -5.82 -5.35
C THR A 109 -0.22 -4.59 -4.60
N LEU A 110 -0.58 -3.39 -5.10
CA LEU A 110 -0.20 -2.11 -4.52
C LEU A 110 -1.24 -1.62 -3.52
N SER A 111 -0.81 -1.43 -2.30
CA SER A 111 -1.56 -0.79 -1.22
C SER A 111 -1.03 0.62 -0.99
N VAL A 112 -1.92 1.55 -0.64
CA VAL A 112 -1.52 2.91 -0.26
C VAL A 112 -2.08 3.24 1.10
N ASP A 113 -1.17 3.55 2.05
CA ASP A 113 -1.53 4.02 3.41
C ASP A 113 -1.90 5.50 3.35
N THR A 114 -3.20 5.76 3.38
CA THR A 114 -3.75 7.12 3.39
C THR A 114 -5.12 7.18 4.04
N PHE A 115 -5.38 8.27 4.77
CA PHE A 115 -6.69 8.61 5.32
C PHE A 115 -7.34 9.81 4.57
N HIS A 116 -6.74 10.27 3.47
CA HIS A 116 -7.27 11.33 2.64
C HIS A 116 -7.99 10.75 1.41
N ALA A 117 -9.29 10.95 1.30
CA ALA A 117 -10.08 10.51 0.15
C ALA A 117 -9.54 11.05 -1.19
N LYS A 118 -9.00 12.27 -1.18
CA LYS A 118 -8.40 12.88 -2.37
C LYS A 118 -7.13 12.15 -2.81
N THR A 119 -6.29 11.71 -1.87
CA THR A 119 -5.12 10.89 -2.18
C THR A 119 -5.55 9.53 -2.69
N ALA A 120 -6.50 8.88 -2.00
CA ALA A 120 -7.05 7.59 -2.40
C ALA A 120 -7.54 7.62 -3.86
N LYS A 121 -8.35 8.62 -4.23
CA LYS A 121 -8.82 8.78 -5.60
C LYS A 121 -7.67 8.88 -6.60
N ALA A 122 -6.69 9.75 -6.34
CA ALA A 122 -5.58 9.97 -7.25
C ALA A 122 -4.72 8.71 -7.48
N VAL A 123 -4.43 7.94 -6.41
CA VAL A 123 -3.60 6.74 -6.53
C VAL A 123 -4.33 5.57 -7.17
N LEU A 124 -5.65 5.46 -6.99
CA LEU A 124 -6.47 4.46 -7.67
C LEU A 124 -6.50 4.68 -9.18
N GLU A 125 -6.54 5.93 -9.64
CA GLU A 125 -6.50 6.28 -11.07
C GLU A 125 -5.18 5.85 -11.76
N VAL A 126 -4.10 5.66 -11.01
CA VAL A 126 -2.77 5.29 -11.54
C VAL A 126 -2.32 3.86 -11.19
N GLY A 127 -3.21 3.06 -10.60
CA GLY A 127 -3.01 1.62 -10.45
C GLY A 127 -2.76 1.11 -9.04
N ALA A 128 -3.16 1.86 -8.01
CA ALA A 128 -3.30 1.28 -6.67
C ALA A 128 -4.46 0.27 -6.65
N ASP A 129 -4.28 -0.82 -5.91
CA ASP A 129 -5.23 -1.93 -5.81
C ASP A 129 -5.97 -1.94 -4.46
N VAL A 130 -5.33 -1.36 -3.42
CA VAL A 130 -5.81 -1.38 -2.03
C VAL A 130 -5.64 0.00 -1.43
N ILE A 131 -6.63 0.46 -0.69
CA ILE A 131 -6.52 1.62 0.20
C ILE A 131 -6.46 1.11 1.64
N ASN A 132 -5.36 1.42 2.33
CA ASN A 132 -5.11 1.12 3.73
C ASN A 132 -5.34 2.39 4.55
N ASP A 133 -6.50 2.48 5.21
CA ASP A 133 -6.91 3.68 5.96
C ASP A 133 -6.99 3.38 7.47
N ILE A 134 -5.91 3.68 8.19
CA ILE A 134 -5.83 3.51 9.64
C ILE A 134 -6.91 4.29 10.40
N SER A 135 -7.52 5.31 9.79
CA SER A 135 -8.55 6.12 10.43
C SER A 135 -9.95 5.50 10.40
N GLY A 136 -10.14 4.47 9.54
CA GLY A 136 -11.42 3.78 9.38
C GLY A 136 -12.50 4.65 8.76
N GLY A 137 -12.15 5.50 7.79
CA GLY A 137 -13.10 6.36 7.07
C GLY A 137 -13.40 7.68 7.78
N ARG A 138 -12.41 8.27 8.46
CA ARG A 138 -12.58 9.59 9.09
C ARG A 138 -12.85 10.69 8.06
N ASP A 139 -12.27 10.61 6.86
CA ASP A 139 -12.61 11.48 5.75
C ASP A 139 -13.99 11.08 5.21
N PRO A 140 -15.00 11.97 5.27
CA PRO A 140 -16.37 11.61 4.90
C PRO A 140 -16.53 11.24 3.41
N GLN A 141 -15.58 11.62 2.55
CA GLN A 141 -15.58 11.28 1.13
C GLN A 141 -14.89 9.93 0.84
N MET A 142 -14.23 9.31 1.83
CA MET A 142 -13.48 8.08 1.60
C MET A 142 -14.37 6.95 1.09
N PHE A 143 -15.50 6.70 1.75
CA PHE A 143 -16.39 5.60 1.35
C PHE A 143 -17.04 5.82 -0.03
N GLU A 144 -17.23 7.07 -0.44
CA GLU A 144 -17.71 7.41 -1.79
C GLU A 144 -16.64 7.02 -2.82
N VAL A 145 -15.38 7.41 -2.60
CA VAL A 145 -14.25 7.04 -3.47
C VAL A 145 -14.09 5.52 -3.57
N ILE A 146 -14.19 4.80 -2.45
CA ILE A 146 -14.07 3.33 -2.42
C ILE A 146 -15.23 2.68 -3.16
N ALA A 147 -16.48 3.16 -2.96
CA ALA A 147 -17.67 2.62 -3.60
C ALA A 147 -17.66 2.81 -5.13
N ASP A 148 -17.03 3.87 -5.62
CA ASP A 148 -16.88 4.17 -7.05
C ASP A 148 -15.71 3.41 -7.69
N SER A 149 -15.01 2.58 -6.93
CA SER A 149 -13.84 1.81 -7.38
C SER A 149 -14.03 0.32 -7.11
N ASP A 150 -13.20 -0.52 -7.75
CA ASP A 150 -13.12 -1.96 -7.48
C ASP A 150 -11.98 -2.32 -6.51
N CYS A 151 -11.41 -1.33 -5.81
CA CYS A 151 -10.29 -1.54 -4.90
C CYS A 151 -10.68 -2.33 -3.64
N ALA A 152 -9.69 -2.93 -2.99
CA ALA A 152 -9.88 -3.39 -1.62
C ALA A 152 -9.71 -2.21 -0.64
N TYR A 153 -10.40 -2.28 0.50
CA TYR A 153 -10.30 -1.30 1.58
C TYR A 153 -10.02 -1.99 2.91
N VAL A 154 -9.02 -1.52 3.60
CA VAL A 154 -8.56 -2.03 4.91
C VAL A 154 -8.63 -0.92 5.94
#